data_4ac1b374b0fbfbf5cb4f428629178806
#
_entry.id   4ac1b374b0fbfbf5cb4f428629178806
#
_cell.length_a   1.000
_cell.length_b   1.000
_cell.length_c   1.000
_cell.angle_alpha   90.00
_cell.angle_beta   90.00
_cell.angle_gamma   90.00
#
_symmetry.space_group_name_H-M   'P 1'
#
loop_
_entity.id
_entity.type
_entity.pdbx_description
1 polymer ?
#
loop_
_entity_poly.entity_id
_entity_poly.type
_entity_poly.pdbx_seq_one_letter_code
_entity_poly.pdbx_strand_id
1 'polypeptide(L)'
;MERWKGRVALVSGASVGIGAAVVKELVQHGMKVVGCARSVDKIEKLAAECARSGFSGTLIPYKCDLSVEEEIINMFSAIKSSHQGVDVLINNAGLALPEPLLTGRTSSWRTMIDVNVIALSICTREAYQSMQERNVDDGHIININSMSGHRVVQSADVHFYSSTKYAVTALTEGLRQELRDAKSHIRATCISPGLVETEFAYRLYSENPEKAAATYGSIKCLQAGDVASAVVYALSSPPHFQIGDIQMRAVEQVS
;
A
#
# COMPACT_ATOMS: atom_id res chain seq x y z
N MET A 1 -16.96 -9.40 0.04
CA MET A 1 -16.77 -8.08 -0.58
C MET A 1 -18.06 -7.26 -0.75
N GLU A 2 -19.23 -7.87 -0.71
CA GLU A 2 -20.53 -7.18 -0.96
C GLU A 2 -20.72 -5.87 -0.16
N ARG A 3 -20.34 -5.86 1.12
CA ARG A 3 -20.46 -4.65 1.97
C ARG A 3 -19.62 -3.45 1.50
N TRP A 4 -18.63 -3.70 0.64
CA TRP A 4 -17.75 -2.66 0.10
C TRP A 4 -18.17 -2.13 -1.26
N LYS A 5 -19.18 -2.74 -1.88
CA LYS A 5 -19.69 -2.32 -3.19
C LYS A 5 -20.20 -0.88 -3.14
N GLY A 6 -19.71 -0.06 -4.08
CA GLY A 6 -20.02 1.38 -4.16
C GLY A 6 -19.28 2.26 -3.14
N ARG A 7 -18.58 1.69 -2.14
CA ARG A 7 -17.77 2.44 -1.17
C ARG A 7 -16.45 2.89 -1.77
N VAL A 8 -15.82 3.87 -1.15
CA VAL A 8 -14.61 4.54 -1.66
C VAL A 8 -13.37 3.95 -1.03
N ALA A 9 -12.46 3.45 -1.88
CA ALA A 9 -11.12 3.07 -1.48
C ALA A 9 -10.09 4.05 -2.04
N LEU A 10 -9.10 4.41 -1.24
CA LEU A 10 -7.87 5.10 -1.69
C LEU A 10 -6.72 4.10 -1.70
N VAL A 11 -6.04 3.98 -2.84
CA VAL A 11 -4.85 3.14 -3.00
C VAL A 11 -3.66 4.01 -3.37
N SER A 12 -2.67 4.09 -2.51
CA SER A 12 -1.43 4.82 -2.80
C SER A 12 -0.45 3.96 -3.60
N GLY A 13 0.33 4.58 -4.50
CA GLY A 13 1.25 3.86 -5.39
C GLY A 13 0.54 2.95 -6.40
N ALA A 14 -0.61 3.39 -6.92
CA ALA A 14 -1.52 2.61 -7.75
C ALA A 14 -1.07 2.40 -9.21
N SER A 15 0.04 3.01 -9.63
CA SER A 15 0.43 3.05 -11.05
C SER A 15 0.99 1.73 -11.61
N VAL A 16 1.55 0.88 -10.75
CA VAL A 16 2.21 -0.38 -11.15
C VAL A 16 2.23 -1.41 -10.01
N GLY A 17 2.63 -2.63 -10.31
CA GLY A 17 2.91 -3.68 -9.32
C GLY A 17 1.73 -4.02 -8.43
N ILE A 18 1.99 -4.14 -7.13
CA ILE A 18 0.97 -4.52 -6.12
C ILE A 18 -0.19 -3.52 -6.12
N GLY A 19 0.10 -2.21 -6.14
CA GLY A 19 -0.95 -1.19 -6.11
C GLY A 19 -1.91 -1.29 -7.30
N ALA A 20 -1.40 -1.50 -8.50
CA ALA A 20 -2.21 -1.68 -9.70
C ALA A 20 -3.06 -2.96 -9.64
N ALA A 21 -2.51 -4.07 -9.12
CA ALA A 21 -3.25 -5.30 -8.92
C ALA A 21 -4.37 -5.15 -7.88
N VAL A 22 -4.08 -4.49 -6.75
CA VAL A 22 -5.08 -4.19 -5.72
C VAL A 22 -6.21 -3.33 -6.27
N VAL A 23 -5.88 -2.26 -7.00
CA VAL A 23 -6.88 -1.41 -7.66
C VAL A 23 -7.80 -2.23 -8.55
N LYS A 24 -7.23 -3.08 -9.40
CA LYS A 24 -8.01 -3.91 -10.35
C LYS A 24 -8.99 -4.83 -9.63
N GLU A 25 -8.54 -5.51 -8.57
CA GLU A 25 -9.38 -6.37 -7.74
C GLU A 25 -10.52 -5.59 -7.06
N LEU A 26 -10.21 -4.42 -6.45
CA LEU A 26 -11.24 -3.64 -5.77
C LEU A 26 -12.28 -3.08 -6.75
N VAL A 27 -11.87 -2.64 -7.93
CA VAL A 27 -12.78 -2.19 -9.00
C VAL A 27 -13.64 -3.33 -9.50
N GLN A 28 -13.06 -4.52 -9.68
CA GLN A 28 -13.81 -5.72 -10.07
C GLN A 28 -14.90 -6.07 -9.06
N HIS A 29 -14.62 -5.88 -7.77
CA HIS A 29 -15.56 -6.06 -6.67
C HIS A 29 -16.55 -4.90 -6.48
N GLY A 30 -16.60 -3.93 -7.39
CA GLY A 30 -17.61 -2.88 -7.42
C GLY A 30 -17.31 -1.67 -6.54
N MET A 31 -16.09 -1.50 -6.06
CA MET A 31 -15.70 -0.30 -5.29
C MET A 31 -15.43 0.89 -6.21
N LYS A 32 -15.58 2.10 -5.67
CA LYS A 32 -15.01 3.33 -6.25
C LYS A 32 -13.58 3.46 -5.72
N VAL A 33 -12.60 3.32 -6.60
CA VAL A 33 -11.20 3.32 -6.19
C VAL A 33 -10.52 4.60 -6.67
N VAL A 34 -10.03 5.42 -5.77
CA VAL A 34 -9.09 6.49 -6.09
C VAL A 34 -7.69 5.90 -6.06
N GLY A 35 -7.03 5.85 -7.20
CA GLY A 35 -5.65 5.41 -7.31
C GLY A 35 -4.74 6.63 -7.42
N CYS A 36 -3.73 6.77 -6.56
CA CYS A 36 -2.81 7.89 -6.64
C CYS A 36 -1.36 7.46 -6.89
N ALA A 37 -0.67 8.25 -7.70
CA ALA A 37 0.77 8.17 -7.95
C ALA A 37 1.27 9.43 -8.66
N ARG A 38 2.58 9.58 -8.76
CA ARG A 38 3.22 10.63 -9.58
C ARG A 38 2.94 10.41 -11.07
N SER A 39 2.98 9.16 -11.54
CA SER A 39 2.71 8.75 -12.93
C SER A 39 1.22 8.45 -13.11
N VAL A 40 0.39 9.48 -13.16
CA VAL A 40 -1.07 9.36 -13.28
C VAL A 40 -1.50 8.74 -14.61
N ASP A 41 -0.75 8.96 -15.68
CA ASP A 41 -0.98 8.40 -17.03
C ASP A 41 -1.08 6.86 -17.02
N LYS A 42 -0.32 6.19 -16.16
CA LYS A 42 -0.41 4.74 -16.00
C LYS A 42 -1.72 4.31 -15.33
N ILE A 43 -2.21 5.12 -14.38
CA ILE A 43 -3.49 4.86 -13.70
C ILE A 43 -4.65 5.12 -14.66
N GLU A 44 -4.56 6.15 -15.52
CA GLU A 44 -5.55 6.44 -16.56
C GLU A 44 -5.69 5.26 -17.55
N LYS A 45 -4.56 4.67 -17.97
CA LYS A 45 -4.57 3.46 -18.81
C LYS A 45 -5.24 2.30 -18.10
N LEU A 46 -4.91 2.08 -16.82
CA LEU A 46 -5.53 1.03 -16.00
C LEU A 46 -7.04 1.27 -15.83
N ALA A 47 -7.48 2.53 -15.66
CA ALA A 47 -8.90 2.89 -15.58
C ALA A 47 -9.64 2.54 -16.88
N ALA A 48 -9.04 2.85 -18.02
CA ALA A 48 -9.58 2.48 -19.33
C ALA A 48 -9.66 0.93 -19.52
N GLU A 49 -8.67 0.20 -19.02
CA GLU A 49 -8.70 -1.28 -19.04
C GLU A 49 -9.84 -1.83 -18.16
N CYS A 50 -9.99 -1.35 -16.94
CA CYS A 50 -11.07 -1.74 -16.04
C CYS A 50 -12.45 -1.48 -16.67
N ALA A 51 -12.65 -0.32 -17.28
CA ALA A 51 -13.88 0.04 -17.96
C ALA A 51 -14.18 -0.89 -19.15
N ARG A 52 -13.17 -1.22 -19.97
CA ARG A 52 -13.32 -2.15 -21.09
C ARG A 52 -13.63 -3.58 -20.63
N SER A 53 -13.13 -3.97 -19.46
CA SER A 53 -13.39 -5.30 -18.88
C SER A 53 -14.81 -5.42 -18.29
N GLY A 54 -15.60 -4.35 -18.29
CA GLY A 54 -16.97 -4.37 -17.77
C GLY A 54 -17.06 -4.56 -16.25
N PHE A 55 -16.02 -4.15 -15.51
CA PHE A 55 -16.03 -4.23 -14.05
C PHE A 55 -17.09 -3.31 -13.46
N SER A 56 -17.71 -3.72 -12.36
CA SER A 56 -18.86 -3.00 -11.76
C SER A 56 -18.46 -1.75 -10.96
N GLY A 57 -17.20 -1.64 -10.58
CA GLY A 57 -16.64 -0.46 -9.91
C GLY A 57 -16.01 0.55 -10.86
N THR A 58 -15.34 1.54 -10.30
CA THR A 58 -14.71 2.62 -11.07
C THR A 58 -13.34 2.95 -10.50
N LEU A 59 -12.35 3.14 -11.37
CA LEU A 59 -11.04 3.69 -11.00
C LEU A 59 -10.99 5.17 -11.34
N ILE A 60 -10.61 5.97 -10.34
CA ILE A 60 -10.44 7.42 -10.43
C ILE A 60 -8.95 7.72 -10.30
N PRO A 61 -8.26 8.12 -11.38
CA PRO A 61 -6.86 8.51 -11.34
C PRO A 61 -6.66 9.82 -10.58
N TYR A 62 -5.64 9.88 -9.71
CA TYR A 62 -5.24 11.11 -9.04
C TYR A 62 -3.71 11.25 -9.05
N LYS A 63 -3.22 12.42 -9.49
CA LYS A 63 -1.78 12.72 -9.41
C LYS A 63 -1.43 13.22 -8.02
N CYS A 64 -0.47 12.58 -7.37
CA CYS A 64 0.01 12.97 -6.03
C CYS A 64 1.45 12.51 -5.85
N ASP A 65 2.31 13.43 -5.43
CA ASP A 65 3.62 13.10 -4.86
C ASP A 65 3.47 12.97 -3.35
N LEU A 66 3.58 11.74 -2.86
CA LEU A 66 3.40 11.43 -1.44
C LEU A 66 4.55 11.94 -0.55
N SER A 67 5.66 12.43 -1.12
CA SER A 67 6.69 13.12 -0.36
C SER A 67 6.33 14.57 -0.01
N VAL A 68 5.21 15.07 -0.53
CA VAL A 68 4.71 16.44 -0.32
C VAL A 68 3.40 16.37 0.47
N GLU A 69 3.45 16.73 1.76
CA GLU A 69 2.27 16.66 2.65
C GLU A 69 1.06 17.43 2.09
N GLU A 70 1.28 18.62 1.53
CA GLU A 70 0.21 19.44 0.98
C GLU A 70 -0.53 18.73 -0.17
N GLU A 71 0.17 17.99 -1.02
CA GLU A 71 -0.47 17.21 -2.09
C GLU A 71 -1.35 16.08 -1.54
N ILE A 72 -0.93 15.46 -0.42
CA ILE A 72 -1.75 14.43 0.26
C ILE A 72 -3.01 15.08 0.81
N ILE A 73 -2.91 16.19 1.53
CA ILE A 73 -4.06 16.90 2.11
C ILE A 73 -5.03 17.35 1.00
N ASN A 74 -4.51 17.91 -0.09
CA ASN A 74 -5.31 18.32 -1.25
C ASN A 74 -6.03 17.13 -1.89
N MET A 75 -5.39 15.97 -1.98
CA MET A 75 -6.00 14.74 -2.47
C MET A 75 -7.20 14.32 -1.60
N PHE A 76 -7.05 14.28 -0.28
CA PHE A 76 -8.17 13.95 0.62
C PHE A 76 -9.30 14.97 0.55
N SER A 77 -9.00 16.25 0.41
CA SER A 77 -9.98 17.32 0.20
C SER A 77 -10.76 17.13 -1.11
N ALA A 78 -10.08 16.77 -2.19
CA ALA A 78 -10.71 16.47 -3.48
C ALA A 78 -11.60 15.22 -3.42
N ILE A 79 -11.15 14.16 -2.73
CA ILE A 79 -11.94 12.95 -2.53
C ILE A 79 -13.18 13.26 -1.68
N LYS A 80 -13.05 14.06 -0.63
CA LYS A 80 -14.19 14.50 0.18
C LYS A 80 -15.23 15.25 -0.65
N SER A 81 -14.80 16.18 -1.47
CA SER A 81 -15.69 17.00 -2.32
C SER A 81 -16.42 16.19 -3.39
N SER A 82 -15.73 15.24 -4.04
CA SER A 82 -16.25 14.52 -5.20
C SER A 82 -16.89 13.16 -4.86
N HIS A 83 -16.46 12.53 -3.75
CA HIS A 83 -16.81 11.15 -3.40
C HIS A 83 -17.23 10.99 -1.94
N GLN A 84 -17.44 12.09 -1.20
CA GLN A 84 -17.83 12.15 0.21
C GLN A 84 -16.73 11.75 1.20
N GLY A 85 -15.67 11.05 0.80
CA GLY A 85 -14.53 10.66 1.63
C GLY A 85 -14.04 9.23 1.37
N VAL A 86 -13.19 8.73 2.26
CA VAL A 86 -12.52 7.43 2.15
C VAL A 86 -13.10 6.45 3.17
N ASP A 87 -13.47 5.23 2.75
CA ASP A 87 -13.94 4.15 3.61
C ASP A 87 -12.87 3.07 3.82
N VAL A 88 -12.00 2.89 2.82
CA VAL A 88 -10.87 1.96 2.84
C VAL A 88 -9.62 2.68 2.39
N LEU A 89 -8.55 2.58 3.18
CA LEU A 89 -7.22 3.07 2.79
C LEU A 89 -6.28 1.89 2.59
N ILE A 90 -5.62 1.85 1.43
CA ILE A 90 -4.52 0.93 1.15
C ILE A 90 -3.23 1.75 1.01
N ASN A 91 -2.45 1.79 2.07
CA ASN A 91 -1.10 2.36 2.06
C ASN A 91 -0.15 1.38 1.39
N ASN A 92 -0.03 1.49 0.07
CA ASN A 92 0.82 0.60 -0.72
C ASN A 92 2.08 1.30 -1.24
N ALA A 93 2.07 2.62 -1.39
CA ALA A 93 3.25 3.34 -1.85
C ALA A 93 4.48 3.04 -0.96
N GLY A 94 5.59 2.76 -1.61
CA GLY A 94 6.86 2.51 -0.94
C GLY A 94 7.99 2.39 -1.94
N LEU A 95 9.19 2.66 -1.47
CA LEU A 95 10.41 2.52 -2.26
C LEU A 95 11.57 2.04 -1.40
N ALA A 96 12.55 1.43 -2.04
CA ALA A 96 13.86 1.14 -1.48
C ALA A 96 14.94 1.77 -2.35
N LEU A 97 15.97 2.29 -1.71
CA LEU A 97 17.18 2.79 -2.34
C LEU A 97 18.37 2.02 -1.78
N PRO A 98 19.38 1.67 -2.60
CA PRO A 98 20.51 0.84 -2.19
C PRO A 98 21.53 1.69 -1.42
N GLU A 99 21.23 2.00 -0.16
CA GLU A 99 21.98 2.91 0.70
C GLU A 99 22.45 2.20 1.97
N PRO A 100 23.66 1.62 1.96
CA PRO A 100 24.25 0.97 3.12
C PRO A 100 24.40 1.92 4.31
N LEU A 101 24.32 1.41 5.55
CA LEU A 101 24.41 2.24 6.76
C LEU A 101 25.77 2.92 6.91
N LEU A 102 26.85 2.30 6.40
CA LEU A 102 28.20 2.85 6.56
C LEU A 102 28.55 3.93 5.53
N THR A 103 27.89 3.96 4.38
CA THR A 103 28.29 4.80 3.23
C THR A 103 27.11 5.49 2.54
N GLY A 104 25.88 5.24 2.97
CA GLY A 104 24.67 5.73 2.32
C GLY A 104 24.45 7.24 2.45
N ARG A 105 23.73 7.79 1.50
CA ARG A 105 23.41 9.22 1.43
C ARG A 105 22.21 9.56 2.32
N THR A 106 22.35 10.55 3.18
CA THR A 106 21.28 11.03 4.06
C THR A 106 20.01 11.44 3.29
N SER A 107 20.16 12.03 2.09
CA SER A 107 19.01 12.40 1.25
C SER A 107 18.17 11.20 0.84
N SER A 108 18.79 10.10 0.47
CA SER A 108 18.11 8.86 0.12
C SER A 108 17.41 8.22 1.33
N TRP A 109 18.03 8.25 2.50
CA TRP A 109 17.40 7.81 3.74
C TRP A 109 16.15 8.65 4.08
N ARG A 110 16.26 9.99 3.96
CA ARG A 110 15.10 10.89 4.14
C ARG A 110 13.97 10.53 3.17
N THR A 111 14.27 10.37 1.88
CA THR A 111 13.28 9.98 0.87
C THR A 111 12.56 8.68 1.25
N MET A 112 13.31 7.66 1.75
CA MET A 112 12.69 6.42 2.22
C MET A 112 11.78 6.64 3.44
N ILE A 113 12.19 7.46 4.40
CA ILE A 113 11.36 7.80 5.56
C ILE A 113 10.13 8.60 5.13
N ASP A 114 10.29 9.61 4.28
CA ASP A 114 9.19 10.48 3.85
C ASP A 114 8.08 9.67 3.15
N VAL A 115 8.45 8.76 2.25
CA VAL A 115 7.46 7.97 1.50
C VAL A 115 6.95 6.77 2.29
N ASN A 116 7.84 5.97 2.91
CA ASN A 116 7.45 4.69 3.52
C ASN A 116 6.81 4.86 4.90
N VAL A 117 7.10 5.97 5.60
CA VAL A 117 6.69 6.17 7.00
C VAL A 117 5.81 7.41 7.15
N ILE A 118 6.31 8.58 6.77
CA ILE A 118 5.59 9.84 7.00
C ILE A 118 4.33 9.93 6.13
N ALA A 119 4.43 9.68 4.83
CA ALA A 119 3.27 9.68 3.94
C ALA A 119 2.20 8.67 4.35
N LEU A 120 2.60 7.45 4.74
CA LEU A 120 1.70 6.43 5.28
C LEU A 120 0.98 6.95 6.52
N SER A 121 1.69 7.61 7.43
CA SER A 121 1.12 8.17 8.67
C SER A 121 0.15 9.31 8.37
N ILE A 122 0.48 10.22 7.45
CA ILE A 122 -0.41 11.30 7.02
C ILE A 122 -1.67 10.72 6.37
N CYS A 123 -1.53 9.82 5.40
CA CYS A 123 -2.68 9.17 4.76
C CYS A 123 -3.58 8.45 5.79
N THR A 124 -2.99 7.80 6.79
CA THR A 124 -3.71 7.14 7.88
C THR A 124 -4.51 8.14 8.70
N ARG A 125 -3.90 9.26 9.11
CA ARG A 125 -4.57 10.35 9.84
C ARG A 125 -5.74 10.93 9.06
N GLU A 126 -5.51 11.29 7.80
CA GLU A 126 -6.54 11.89 6.94
C GLU A 126 -7.70 10.90 6.67
N ALA A 127 -7.40 9.61 6.45
CA ALA A 127 -8.43 8.59 6.26
C ALA A 127 -9.27 8.40 7.53
N TYR A 128 -8.64 8.33 8.68
CA TYR A 128 -9.36 8.24 9.96
C TYR A 128 -10.27 9.45 10.17
N GLN A 129 -9.77 10.66 9.96
CA GLN A 129 -10.58 11.90 10.07
C GLN A 129 -11.75 11.88 9.08
N SER A 130 -11.51 11.47 7.83
CA SER A 130 -12.56 11.32 6.81
C SER A 130 -13.66 10.33 7.22
N MET A 131 -13.31 9.24 7.89
CA MET A 131 -14.26 8.25 8.42
C MET A 131 -15.03 8.83 9.61
N GLN A 132 -14.33 9.49 10.56
CA GLN A 132 -14.92 10.09 11.74
C GLN A 132 -15.97 11.16 11.40
N GLU A 133 -15.65 12.09 10.50
CA GLU A 133 -16.55 13.16 10.06
C GLU A 133 -17.88 12.63 9.46
N ARG A 134 -17.86 11.42 8.89
CA ARG A 134 -19.02 10.79 8.25
C ARG A 134 -19.68 9.73 9.13
N ASN A 135 -19.22 9.55 10.38
CA ASN A 135 -19.66 8.49 11.29
C ASN A 135 -19.51 7.07 10.67
N VAL A 136 -18.46 6.86 9.88
CA VAL A 136 -18.09 5.56 9.35
C VAL A 136 -17.24 4.85 10.40
N ASP A 137 -17.79 3.84 11.05
CA ASP A 137 -17.12 3.10 12.12
C ASP A 137 -16.77 1.64 11.71
N ASP A 138 -16.98 1.28 10.46
CA ASP A 138 -16.65 -0.04 9.91
C ASP A 138 -15.58 0.00 8.81
N GLY A 139 -14.82 1.11 8.75
CA GLY A 139 -13.75 1.32 7.78
C GLY A 139 -12.59 0.34 7.93
N HIS A 140 -11.64 0.40 7.00
CA HIS A 140 -10.45 -0.45 7.06
C HIS A 140 -9.21 0.27 6.52
N ILE A 141 -8.13 0.27 7.29
CA ILE A 141 -6.82 0.77 6.90
C ILE A 141 -5.88 -0.43 6.75
N ILE A 142 -5.34 -0.63 5.56
CA ILE A 142 -4.42 -1.73 5.23
C ILE A 142 -3.07 -1.15 4.82
N ASN A 143 -2.02 -1.57 5.50
CA ASN A 143 -0.66 -1.18 5.21
C ASN A 143 0.08 -2.30 4.49
N ILE A 144 0.54 -2.06 3.26
CA ILE A 144 1.42 -2.99 2.55
C ILE A 144 2.83 -2.82 3.08
N ASN A 145 3.21 -3.76 3.90
CA ASN A 145 4.50 -3.85 4.56
C ASN A 145 5.49 -4.70 3.73
N SER A 146 6.28 -5.51 4.40
CA SER A 146 7.24 -6.46 3.84
C SER A 146 7.66 -7.46 4.92
N MET A 147 8.12 -8.64 4.53
CA MET A 147 8.89 -9.52 5.41
C MET A 147 10.11 -8.79 6.01
N SER A 148 10.65 -7.77 5.33
CA SER A 148 11.70 -6.89 5.87
C SER A 148 11.25 -6.03 7.06
N GLY A 149 9.98 -5.99 7.41
CA GLY A 149 9.44 -5.39 8.63
C GLY A 149 9.40 -6.35 9.83
N HIS A 150 9.80 -7.62 9.64
CA HIS A 150 9.81 -8.66 10.67
C HIS A 150 11.18 -9.29 10.86
N ARG A 151 12.07 -9.10 9.90
CA ARG A 151 13.45 -9.59 9.95
C ARG A 151 14.35 -8.70 9.09
N VAL A 152 15.63 -8.68 9.41
CA VAL A 152 16.64 -7.95 8.63
C VAL A 152 17.25 -8.92 7.61
N VAL A 153 17.13 -8.58 6.33
CA VAL A 153 17.73 -9.34 5.24
C VAL A 153 19.25 -9.11 5.23
N GLN A 154 20.03 -10.16 4.97
CA GLN A 154 21.50 -10.08 4.91
C GLN A 154 21.96 -9.42 3.59
N SER A 155 21.63 -8.13 3.43
CA SER A 155 22.06 -7.30 2.31
C SER A 155 22.13 -5.85 2.75
N ALA A 156 23.33 -5.25 2.63
CA ALA A 156 23.57 -3.86 3.02
C ALA A 156 22.65 -2.87 2.29
N ASP A 157 22.28 -3.19 1.04
CA ASP A 157 21.43 -2.34 0.20
C ASP A 157 20.03 -2.10 0.77
N VAL A 158 19.55 -2.99 1.64
CA VAL A 158 18.17 -2.94 2.16
C VAL A 158 18.07 -2.82 3.68
N HIS A 159 19.18 -2.59 4.39
CA HIS A 159 19.12 -2.44 5.85
C HIS A 159 18.30 -1.21 6.26
N PHE A 160 18.52 -0.06 5.60
CA PHE A 160 17.75 1.13 5.90
C PHE A 160 16.27 0.98 5.49
N TYR A 161 16.00 0.38 4.33
CA TYR A 161 14.64 0.03 3.93
C TYR A 161 13.95 -0.86 4.98
N SER A 162 14.66 -1.88 5.52
CA SER A 162 14.11 -2.73 6.57
C SER A 162 13.69 -1.92 7.79
N SER A 163 14.47 -0.91 8.21
CA SER A 163 14.10 -0.05 9.34
C SER A 163 12.77 0.69 9.09
N THR A 164 12.53 1.15 7.85
CA THR A 164 11.24 1.80 7.50
C THR A 164 10.09 0.80 7.56
N LYS A 165 10.32 -0.47 7.20
CA LYS A 165 9.29 -1.51 7.26
C LYS A 165 9.03 -2.01 8.67
N TYR A 166 10.04 -2.03 9.56
CA TYR A 166 9.83 -2.20 11.00
C TYR A 166 8.98 -1.07 11.59
N ALA A 167 9.20 0.17 11.14
CA ALA A 167 8.35 1.29 11.53
C ALA A 167 6.88 1.05 11.11
N VAL A 168 6.62 0.54 9.91
CA VAL A 168 5.26 0.21 9.46
C VAL A 168 4.62 -0.87 10.33
N THR A 169 5.37 -1.89 10.75
CA THR A 169 4.91 -2.91 11.71
C THR A 169 4.45 -2.26 13.01
N ALA A 170 5.30 -1.40 13.60
CA ALA A 170 4.99 -0.71 14.85
C ALA A 170 3.80 0.25 14.72
N LEU A 171 3.75 1.03 13.63
CA LEU A 171 2.67 1.99 13.35
C LEU A 171 1.32 1.28 13.15
N THR A 172 1.30 0.11 12.50
CA THR A 172 0.05 -0.64 12.31
C THR A 172 -0.51 -1.14 13.64
N GLU A 173 0.35 -1.67 14.51
CA GLU A 173 -0.08 -2.11 15.84
C GLU A 173 -0.48 -0.92 16.73
N GLY A 174 0.29 0.19 16.68
CA GLY A 174 -0.06 1.43 17.38
C GLY A 174 -1.44 1.95 16.96
N LEU A 175 -1.70 2.01 15.64
CA LEU A 175 -3.00 2.42 15.11
C LEU A 175 -4.13 1.50 15.64
N ARG A 176 -3.93 0.19 15.64
CA ARG A 176 -4.91 -0.76 16.17
C ARG A 176 -5.24 -0.47 17.65
N GLN A 177 -4.22 -0.13 18.45
CA GLN A 177 -4.41 0.22 19.87
C GLN A 177 -5.17 1.54 20.02
N GLU A 178 -4.81 2.58 19.28
CA GLU A 178 -5.49 3.87 19.29
C GLU A 178 -6.96 3.75 18.86
N LEU A 179 -7.25 2.98 17.81
CA LEU A 179 -8.63 2.72 17.34
C LEU A 179 -9.45 2.02 18.43
N ARG A 180 -8.88 1.03 19.12
CA ARG A 180 -9.55 0.36 20.24
C ARG A 180 -9.82 1.30 21.40
N ASP A 181 -8.84 2.14 21.76
CA ASP A 181 -8.99 3.09 22.87
C ASP A 181 -10.00 4.18 22.52
N ALA A 182 -10.11 4.57 21.26
CA ALA A 182 -11.17 5.42 20.72
C ALA A 182 -12.53 4.72 20.61
N LYS A 183 -12.64 3.43 20.95
CA LYS A 183 -13.85 2.59 20.82
C LYS A 183 -14.36 2.52 19.39
N SER A 184 -13.49 2.63 18.41
CA SER A 184 -13.82 2.52 17.01
C SER A 184 -13.75 1.07 16.53
N HIS A 185 -14.63 0.70 15.59
CA HIS A 185 -14.62 -0.59 14.92
C HIS A 185 -13.90 -0.55 13.55
N ILE A 186 -13.24 0.58 13.25
CA ILE A 186 -12.32 0.66 12.11
C ILE A 186 -11.18 -0.33 12.34
N ARG A 187 -10.82 -1.08 11.31
CA ARG A 187 -9.79 -2.11 11.40
C ARG A 187 -8.45 -1.63 10.84
N ALA A 188 -7.37 -2.13 11.41
CA ALA A 188 -6.01 -1.90 10.93
C ALA A 188 -5.33 -3.23 10.64
N THR A 189 -4.88 -3.45 9.41
CA THR A 189 -4.25 -4.70 8.97
C THR A 189 -2.90 -4.41 8.31
N CYS A 190 -1.92 -5.23 8.60
CA CYS A 190 -0.64 -5.26 7.89
C CYS A 190 -0.63 -6.44 6.91
N ILE A 191 -0.10 -6.25 5.70
CA ILE A 191 0.19 -7.33 4.77
C ILE A 191 1.67 -7.27 4.45
N SER A 192 2.39 -8.35 4.76
CA SER A 192 3.84 -8.42 4.77
C SER A 192 4.33 -9.46 3.76
N PRO A 193 4.36 -9.13 2.45
CA PRO A 193 4.87 -10.04 1.44
C PRO A 193 6.38 -10.20 1.52
N GLY A 194 6.85 -11.36 1.08
CA GLY A 194 8.23 -11.61 0.71
C GLY A 194 8.54 -11.03 -0.67
N LEU A 195 9.31 -11.78 -1.46
CA LEU A 195 9.70 -11.36 -2.80
C LEU A 195 8.52 -11.45 -3.76
N VAL A 196 8.09 -10.30 -4.28
CA VAL A 196 7.02 -10.16 -5.27
C VAL A 196 7.61 -9.66 -6.57
N GLU A 197 7.39 -10.37 -7.67
CA GLU A 197 7.87 -9.97 -8.99
C GLU A 197 7.12 -8.74 -9.49
N THR A 198 7.80 -7.58 -9.42
CA THR A 198 7.29 -6.27 -9.79
C THR A 198 8.43 -5.37 -10.29
N GLU A 199 8.15 -4.12 -10.63
CA GLU A 199 9.18 -3.12 -10.93
C GLU A 199 10.07 -2.76 -9.72
N PHE A 200 9.78 -3.26 -8.50
CA PHE A 200 10.46 -2.84 -7.27
C PHE A 200 11.97 -3.14 -7.29
N ALA A 201 12.39 -4.37 -7.63
CA ALA A 201 13.82 -4.71 -7.70
C ALA A 201 14.53 -3.99 -8.84
N TYR A 202 13.84 -3.74 -9.96
CA TYR A 202 14.40 -2.97 -11.07
C TYR A 202 14.62 -1.50 -10.70
N ARG A 203 13.80 -0.94 -9.82
CA ARG A 203 14.00 0.41 -9.27
C ARG A 203 15.10 0.44 -8.22
N LEU A 204 15.12 -0.57 -7.32
CA LEU A 204 16.16 -0.71 -6.30
C LEU A 204 17.53 -0.85 -6.94
N TYR A 205 17.65 -1.64 -8.01
CA TYR A 205 18.90 -1.89 -8.73
C TYR A 205 18.89 -1.22 -10.12
N SER A 206 18.45 0.03 -10.20
CA SER A 206 18.34 0.76 -11.48
C SER A 206 19.69 0.86 -12.23
N GLU A 207 20.81 0.87 -11.50
CA GLU A 207 22.17 0.87 -12.07
C GLU A 207 22.70 -0.54 -12.37
N ASN A 208 21.97 -1.61 -11.99
CA ASN A 208 22.36 -2.99 -12.22
C ASN A 208 21.13 -3.87 -12.54
N PRO A 209 20.59 -3.79 -13.78
CA PRO A 209 19.41 -4.57 -14.19
C PRO A 209 19.60 -6.09 -14.09
N GLU A 210 20.82 -6.58 -14.26
CA GLU A 210 21.15 -8.02 -14.14
C GLU A 210 20.92 -8.52 -12.70
N LYS A 211 21.29 -7.71 -11.71
CA LYS A 211 21.02 -8.02 -10.29
C LYS A 211 19.54 -8.05 -9.99
N ALA A 212 18.76 -7.13 -10.58
CA ALA A 212 17.30 -7.15 -10.47
C ALA A 212 16.71 -8.42 -11.08
N ALA A 213 17.12 -8.78 -12.30
CA ALA A 213 16.66 -10.00 -12.98
C ALA A 213 17.06 -11.27 -12.20
N ALA A 214 18.29 -11.34 -11.69
CA ALA A 214 18.76 -12.46 -10.87
C ALA A 214 17.96 -12.61 -9.57
N THR A 215 17.52 -11.49 -8.96
CA THR A 215 16.67 -11.51 -7.77
C THR A 215 15.37 -12.26 -8.03
N TYR A 216 14.72 -12.04 -9.18
CA TYR A 216 13.46 -12.70 -9.52
C TYR A 216 13.64 -14.07 -10.20
N GLY A 217 14.78 -14.31 -10.83
CA GLY A 217 15.05 -15.58 -11.53
C GLY A 217 15.47 -16.75 -10.64
N SER A 218 15.75 -16.49 -9.35
CA SER A 218 16.27 -17.50 -8.43
C SER A 218 15.19 -18.45 -7.88
N ILE A 219 13.95 -18.01 -7.82
CA ILE A 219 12.80 -18.76 -7.27
C ILE A 219 11.52 -18.36 -8.01
N LYS A 220 10.47 -19.16 -7.89
CA LYS A 220 9.13 -18.76 -8.31
C LYS A 220 8.56 -17.74 -7.30
N CYS A 221 8.72 -16.44 -7.60
CA CYS A 221 8.28 -15.35 -6.73
C CYS A 221 6.76 -15.27 -6.61
N LEU A 222 6.31 -14.61 -5.54
CA LEU A 222 4.92 -14.13 -5.47
C LEU A 222 4.65 -13.17 -6.65
N GLN A 223 3.40 -13.15 -7.08
CA GLN A 223 2.90 -12.19 -8.04
C GLN A 223 2.09 -11.08 -7.35
N ALA A 224 1.96 -9.92 -7.99
CA ALA A 224 1.18 -8.82 -7.45
C ALA A 224 -0.28 -9.21 -7.14
N GLY A 225 -0.87 -10.12 -7.93
CA GLY A 225 -2.20 -10.69 -7.71
C GLY A 225 -2.33 -11.47 -6.41
N ASP A 226 -1.27 -12.15 -5.96
CA ASP A 226 -1.29 -12.89 -4.69
C ASP A 226 -1.47 -11.93 -3.50
N VAL A 227 -0.79 -10.78 -3.56
CA VAL A 227 -0.92 -9.73 -2.53
C VAL A 227 -2.30 -9.06 -2.60
N ALA A 228 -2.82 -8.81 -3.81
CA ALA A 228 -4.16 -8.28 -3.99
C ALA A 228 -5.24 -9.24 -3.44
N SER A 229 -5.06 -10.55 -3.60
CA SER A 229 -5.94 -11.57 -3.02
C SER A 229 -5.92 -11.53 -1.48
N ALA A 230 -4.76 -11.28 -0.86
CA ALA A 230 -4.67 -11.10 0.58
C ALA A 230 -5.40 -9.83 1.07
N VAL A 231 -5.36 -8.74 0.29
CA VAL A 231 -6.17 -7.52 0.56
C VAL A 231 -7.66 -7.85 0.51
N VAL A 232 -8.11 -8.55 -0.53
CA VAL A 232 -9.52 -8.98 -0.68
C VAL A 232 -9.93 -9.89 0.47
N TYR A 233 -9.08 -10.82 0.89
CA TYR A 233 -9.33 -11.67 2.06
C TYR A 233 -9.53 -10.85 3.34
N ALA A 234 -8.63 -9.90 3.61
CA ALA A 234 -8.73 -9.03 4.79
C ALA A 234 -10.02 -8.18 4.77
N LEU A 235 -10.39 -7.61 3.62
CA LEU A 235 -11.62 -6.83 3.46
C LEU A 235 -12.88 -7.68 3.58
N SER A 236 -12.85 -8.93 3.11
CA SER A 236 -13.98 -9.86 3.13
C SER A 236 -14.29 -10.42 4.52
N SER A 237 -13.35 -10.32 5.45
CA SER A 237 -13.51 -10.82 6.80
C SER A 237 -14.69 -10.17 7.53
N PRO A 238 -15.39 -10.89 8.44
CA PRO A 238 -16.50 -10.33 9.21
C PRO A 238 -16.12 -9.04 9.95
N PRO A 239 -17.04 -8.09 10.16
CA PRO A 239 -16.74 -6.79 10.75
C PRO A 239 -16.04 -6.85 12.11
N HIS A 240 -16.37 -7.84 12.93
CA HIS A 240 -15.79 -8.05 14.26
C HIS A 240 -14.44 -8.75 14.24
N PHE A 241 -13.96 -9.18 13.06
CA PHE A 241 -12.74 -9.97 12.93
C PHE A 241 -11.56 -9.08 12.49
N GLN A 242 -10.65 -8.84 13.42
CA GLN A 242 -9.41 -8.09 13.20
C GLN A 242 -8.31 -9.04 12.74
N ILE A 243 -7.83 -8.84 11.51
CA ILE A 243 -6.59 -9.46 11.02
C ILE A 243 -5.46 -8.47 11.32
N GLY A 244 -4.48 -8.87 12.12
CA GLY A 244 -3.36 -8.01 12.49
C GLY A 244 -2.31 -7.95 11.40
N ASP A 245 -1.74 -9.10 11.03
CA ASP A 245 -0.70 -9.22 10.01
C ASP A 245 -0.89 -10.49 9.17
N ILE A 246 -0.64 -10.37 7.86
CA ILE A 246 -0.58 -11.49 6.93
C ILE A 246 0.84 -11.55 6.36
N GLN A 247 1.67 -12.43 6.92
CA GLN A 247 2.98 -12.71 6.38
C GLN A 247 2.88 -13.78 5.30
N MET A 248 3.37 -13.46 4.10
CA MET A 248 3.31 -14.36 2.95
C MET A 248 4.61 -14.32 2.15
N ARG A 249 5.02 -15.47 1.64
CA ARG A 249 6.25 -15.60 0.83
C ARG A 249 6.13 -16.74 -0.15
N ALA A 250 6.96 -16.72 -1.17
CA ALA A 250 7.11 -17.85 -2.06
C ALA A 250 7.56 -19.10 -1.27
N VAL A 251 7.09 -20.28 -1.66
CA VAL A 251 7.42 -21.55 -0.97
C VAL A 251 8.93 -21.79 -0.98
N GLU A 252 9.62 -21.41 -2.06
CA GLU A 252 11.06 -21.58 -2.22
C GLU A 252 11.89 -20.48 -1.55
N GLN A 253 11.25 -19.42 -1.03
CA GLN A 253 11.96 -18.31 -0.40
C GLN A 253 12.46 -18.71 1.00
N VAL A 254 13.78 -18.85 1.14
CA VAL A 254 14.44 -19.28 2.39
C VAL A 254 14.32 -18.22 3.49
N SER A 255 14.45 -16.96 3.13
CA SER A 255 14.45 -15.85 4.07
C SER A 255 13.62 -14.68 3.58
#